data_f23d22024d10dcb5fd3ab803ed9d7c21
#
_entry.id   f23d22024d10dcb5fd3ab803ed9d7c21
#
_cell.length_a   1.000
_cell.length_b   1.000
_cell.length_c   1.000
_cell.angle_alpha   90.00
_cell.angle_beta   90.00
_cell.angle_gamma   90.00
#
_symmetry.space_group_name_H-M   'P 1'
#
loop_
_entity.id
_entity.type
_entity.pdbx_description
1 polymer ?
#
loop_
_entity_poly.entity_id
_entity_poly.type
_entity_poly.pdbx_seq_one_letter_code
_entity_poly.pdbx_strand_id
1 'polypeptide(L)'
;MLFRSEMVESMAKDAVIFACANPVPEIYPDEAKEGGAKVVATGRSDFPNQINNVLAFPGIFRGAFDVRAKDINDEMKIAAANALADLITDEELSPDYIIPKAFDKRVGPAVAKAVAEAARKTGVARL
;
A
#
# COMPACT_ATOMS: atom_id res chain seq x y z
N MET A 1 -7.86 -8.63 -21.87
CA MET A 1 -7.84 -7.85 -20.62
C MET A 1 -9.26 -7.58 -20.16
N LEU A 2 -9.47 -7.54 -18.83
CA LEU A 2 -10.80 -7.36 -18.23
C LEU A 2 -11.22 -5.88 -18.15
N PHE A 3 -10.26 -4.98 -18.19
CA PHE A 3 -10.47 -3.53 -18.12
C PHE A 3 -9.78 -2.84 -19.31
N ARG A 4 -10.35 -1.77 -19.85
CA ARG A 4 -9.85 -1.11 -21.07
C ARG A 4 -9.73 0.40 -20.88
N SER A 5 -8.89 1.05 -21.70
CA SER A 5 -8.70 2.51 -21.66
C SER A 5 -10.01 3.29 -21.79
N GLU A 6 -10.94 2.84 -22.64
CA GLU A 6 -12.27 3.47 -22.80
C GLU A 6 -13.10 3.46 -21.50
N MET A 7 -12.93 2.44 -20.65
CA MET A 7 -13.57 2.40 -19.33
C MET A 7 -12.94 3.41 -18.38
N VAL A 8 -11.61 3.58 -18.47
CA VAL A 8 -10.88 4.60 -17.71
C VAL A 8 -11.32 6.01 -18.11
N GLU A 9 -11.50 6.25 -19.41
CA GLU A 9 -12.01 7.54 -19.93
C GLU A 9 -13.38 7.92 -19.35
N SER A 10 -14.20 6.92 -19.01
CA SER A 10 -15.52 7.13 -18.39
C SER A 10 -15.47 7.43 -16.89
N MET A 11 -14.31 7.30 -16.26
CA MET A 11 -14.11 7.56 -14.83
C MET A 11 -14.01 9.07 -14.55
N ALA A 12 -14.00 9.42 -13.27
CA ALA A 12 -13.77 10.79 -12.85
C ALA A 12 -12.37 11.28 -13.29
N LYS A 13 -12.24 12.60 -13.48
CA LYS A 13 -10.94 13.23 -13.75
C LYS A 13 -9.92 12.85 -12.68
N ASP A 14 -8.67 12.67 -13.09
CA ASP A 14 -7.56 12.29 -12.22
C ASP A 14 -7.77 10.93 -11.49
N ALA A 15 -8.39 9.96 -12.16
CA ALA A 15 -8.67 8.64 -11.60
C ALA A 15 -7.43 7.95 -11.04
N VAL A 16 -7.62 7.23 -9.94
CA VAL A 16 -6.61 6.35 -9.32
C VAL A 16 -7.02 4.91 -9.56
N ILE A 17 -6.13 4.10 -10.13
CA ILE A 17 -6.41 2.71 -10.50
C ILE A 17 -5.39 1.78 -9.83
N PHE A 18 -5.90 0.79 -9.11
CA PHE A 18 -5.13 -0.31 -8.54
C PHE A 18 -5.51 -1.61 -9.24
N ALA A 19 -4.70 -2.02 -10.22
CA ALA A 19 -4.89 -3.25 -10.96
C ALA A 19 -4.13 -4.39 -10.28
N CYS A 20 -4.82 -5.14 -9.41
CA CYS A 20 -4.20 -6.04 -8.44
C CYS A 20 -4.14 -7.50 -8.88
N ALA A 21 -4.71 -7.89 -10.02
CA ALA A 21 -4.67 -9.27 -10.49
C ALA A 21 -3.25 -9.72 -10.85
N ASN A 22 -2.94 -10.97 -10.55
CA ASN A 22 -1.65 -11.61 -10.82
C ASN A 22 -1.84 -12.89 -11.65
N PRO A 23 -0.92 -13.20 -12.59
CA PRO A 23 0.28 -12.44 -12.98
C PRO A 23 0.01 -11.30 -13.96
N VAL A 24 -1.19 -11.26 -14.55
CA VAL A 24 -1.60 -10.24 -15.52
C VAL A 24 -2.59 -9.31 -14.85
N PRO A 25 -2.29 -8.00 -14.77
CA PRO A 25 -3.21 -7.02 -14.19
C PRO A 25 -4.45 -6.85 -15.07
N GLU A 26 -5.54 -6.35 -14.51
CA GLU A 26 -6.80 -6.09 -15.22
C GLU A 26 -6.63 -5.10 -16.36
N ILE A 27 -5.70 -4.16 -16.19
CA ILE A 27 -5.24 -3.20 -17.19
C ILE A 27 -3.76 -2.89 -16.95
N TYR A 28 -2.98 -2.70 -18.02
CA TYR A 28 -1.59 -2.26 -17.89
C TYR A 28 -1.51 -0.76 -17.60
N PRO A 29 -0.45 -0.31 -16.88
CA PRO A 29 -0.30 1.10 -16.52
C PRO A 29 -0.34 2.06 -17.71
N ASP A 30 0.29 1.71 -18.83
CA ASP A 30 0.33 2.54 -20.03
C ASP A 30 -1.07 2.75 -20.62
N GLU A 31 -1.84 1.67 -20.75
CA GLU A 31 -3.23 1.73 -21.23
C GLU A 31 -4.15 2.51 -20.28
N ALA A 32 -3.94 2.37 -18.97
CA ALA A 32 -4.71 3.12 -17.99
C ALA A 32 -4.39 4.62 -18.03
N LYS A 33 -3.13 4.98 -18.24
CA LYS A 33 -2.70 6.38 -18.40
C LYS A 33 -3.21 6.97 -19.71
N GLU A 34 -3.21 6.22 -20.81
CA GLU A 34 -3.83 6.64 -22.07
C GLU A 34 -5.33 6.96 -21.89
N GLY A 35 -6.04 6.21 -21.07
CA GLY A 35 -7.43 6.48 -20.69
C GLY A 35 -7.63 7.64 -19.71
N GLY A 36 -6.54 8.30 -19.26
CA GLY A 36 -6.60 9.48 -18.40
C GLY A 36 -6.44 9.22 -16.91
N ALA A 37 -6.04 8.00 -16.50
CA ALA A 37 -5.70 7.73 -15.10
C ALA A 37 -4.46 8.54 -14.68
N LYS A 38 -4.54 9.18 -13.52
CA LYS A 38 -3.42 9.96 -12.96
C LYS A 38 -2.44 9.09 -12.20
N VAL A 39 -2.95 8.13 -11.43
CA VAL A 39 -2.15 7.20 -10.64
C VAL A 39 -2.54 5.78 -11.00
N VAL A 40 -1.56 4.96 -11.31
CA VAL A 40 -1.78 3.52 -11.56
C VAL A 40 -0.80 2.71 -10.73
N ALA A 41 -1.30 1.69 -10.06
CA ALA A 41 -0.52 0.75 -9.28
C ALA A 41 -0.90 -0.70 -9.65
N THR A 42 0.07 -1.58 -9.61
CA THR A 42 -0.10 -3.02 -9.87
C THR A 42 0.71 -3.86 -8.89
N GLY A 43 0.49 -5.17 -8.86
CA GLY A 43 1.34 -6.09 -8.12
C GLY A 43 2.71 -6.38 -8.76
N ARG A 44 2.96 -5.87 -9.97
CA ARG A 44 4.17 -6.17 -10.73
C ARG A 44 5.34 -5.27 -10.33
N SER A 45 6.53 -5.87 -10.26
CA SER A 45 7.78 -5.16 -9.92
C SER A 45 8.40 -4.38 -11.08
N ASP A 46 7.94 -4.63 -12.30
CA ASP A 46 8.43 -3.99 -13.53
C ASP A 46 7.71 -2.67 -13.87
N PHE A 47 6.73 -2.27 -13.05
CA PHE A 47 6.03 -0.99 -13.17
C PHE A 47 6.18 -0.14 -11.90
N PRO A 48 6.02 1.19 -12.00
CA PRO A 48 5.94 2.07 -10.83
C PRO A 48 4.79 1.68 -9.89
N ASN A 49 4.88 2.10 -8.63
CA ASN A 49 3.83 1.87 -7.62
C ASN A 49 3.51 0.38 -7.42
N GLN A 50 4.52 -0.46 -7.23
CA GLN A 50 4.29 -1.86 -6.92
C GLN A 50 3.55 -2.02 -5.59
N ILE A 51 2.35 -2.59 -5.62
CA ILE A 51 1.59 -2.98 -4.43
C ILE A 51 1.97 -4.43 -4.09
N ASN A 52 2.67 -4.62 -2.97
CA ASN A 52 3.14 -5.93 -2.55
C ASN A 52 2.90 -6.12 -1.05
N ASN A 53 2.36 -7.26 -0.67
CA ASN A 53 2.11 -7.65 0.72
C ASN A 53 3.38 -7.62 1.60
N VAL A 54 4.56 -7.73 1.01
CA VAL A 54 5.85 -7.63 1.73
C VAL A 54 6.05 -6.27 2.41
N LEU A 55 5.34 -5.24 1.98
CA LEU A 55 5.36 -3.94 2.64
C LEU A 55 4.61 -3.94 3.98
N ALA A 56 3.60 -4.79 4.14
CA ALA A 56 2.71 -4.78 5.29
C ALA A 56 3.00 -5.91 6.28
N PHE A 57 2.96 -7.16 5.85
CA PHE A 57 2.92 -8.32 6.75
C PHE A 57 4.13 -8.45 7.67
N PRO A 58 5.38 -8.33 7.25
CA PRO A 58 6.50 -8.45 8.17
C PRO A 58 6.45 -7.43 9.30
N GLY A 59 6.11 -6.18 8.99
CA GLY A 59 5.98 -5.11 9.97
C GLY A 59 4.78 -5.30 10.90
N ILE A 60 3.63 -5.72 10.38
CA ILE A 60 2.43 -5.99 11.18
C ILE A 60 2.71 -7.09 12.21
N PHE A 61 3.26 -8.21 11.78
CA PHE A 61 3.58 -9.31 12.70
C PHE A 61 4.67 -8.91 13.70
N ARG A 62 5.69 -8.20 13.25
CA ARG A 62 6.74 -7.71 14.15
C ARG A 62 6.16 -6.80 15.24
N GLY A 63 5.34 -5.83 14.88
CA GLY A 63 4.70 -4.94 15.84
C GLY A 63 3.76 -5.66 16.81
N ALA A 64 2.98 -6.62 16.32
CA ALA A 64 2.13 -7.46 17.15
C ALA A 64 2.93 -8.31 18.13
N PHE A 65 4.02 -8.93 17.68
CA PHE A 65 4.89 -9.75 18.55
C PHE A 65 5.65 -8.93 19.58
N ASP A 66 6.13 -7.76 19.24
CA ASP A 66 6.88 -6.89 20.16
C ASP A 66 6.05 -6.52 21.40
N VAL A 67 4.74 -6.45 21.28
CA VAL A 67 3.81 -6.15 22.40
C VAL A 67 2.98 -7.37 22.83
N ARG A 68 3.28 -8.55 22.32
CA ARG A 68 2.53 -9.78 22.58
C ARG A 68 1.02 -9.57 22.42
N ALA A 69 0.61 -8.92 21.34
CA ALA A 69 -0.79 -8.66 21.08
C ALA A 69 -1.59 -9.97 20.99
N LYS A 70 -2.77 -9.98 21.58
CA LYS A 70 -3.69 -11.13 21.55
C LYS A 70 -4.53 -11.19 20.28
N ASP A 71 -4.52 -10.12 19.51
CA ASP A 71 -5.27 -9.97 18.26
C ASP A 71 -4.56 -8.98 17.33
N ILE A 72 -4.87 -9.04 16.05
CA ILE A 72 -4.51 -8.03 15.04
C ILE A 72 -5.82 -7.40 14.55
N ASN A 73 -6.22 -6.34 15.23
CA ASN A 73 -7.48 -5.66 14.97
C ASN A 73 -7.40 -4.65 13.80
N ASP A 74 -8.52 -4.05 13.45
CA ASP A 74 -8.60 -3.13 12.31
C ASP A 74 -7.82 -1.83 12.55
N GLU A 75 -7.75 -1.33 13.76
CA GLU A 75 -6.96 -0.16 14.13
C GLU A 75 -5.46 -0.39 13.89
N MET A 76 -4.97 -1.60 14.16
CA MET A 76 -3.58 -1.98 13.86
C MET A 76 -3.31 -2.03 12.34
N LYS A 77 -4.26 -2.52 11.56
CA LYS A 77 -4.17 -2.55 10.09
C LYS A 77 -4.22 -1.13 9.50
N ILE A 78 -5.10 -0.28 10.01
CA ILE A 78 -5.17 1.14 9.60
C ILE A 78 -3.88 1.87 9.97
N ALA A 79 -3.34 1.63 11.15
CA ALA A 79 -2.07 2.21 11.57
C ALA A 79 -0.91 1.79 10.65
N ALA A 80 -0.88 0.53 10.21
CA ALA A 80 0.09 0.05 9.24
C ALA A 80 -0.04 0.76 7.89
N ALA A 81 -1.26 0.95 7.39
CA ALA A 81 -1.52 1.64 6.13
C ALA A 81 -1.07 3.11 6.19
N ASN A 82 -1.40 3.81 7.27
CA ASN A 82 -0.96 5.19 7.48
C ASN A 82 0.56 5.29 7.59
N ALA A 83 1.21 4.38 8.32
CA ALA A 83 2.67 4.36 8.44
C ALA A 83 3.37 4.15 7.08
N LEU A 84 2.79 3.35 6.19
CA LEU A 84 3.30 3.19 4.82
C LEU A 84 3.14 4.47 4.01
N ALA A 85 1.97 5.11 4.08
CA ALA A 85 1.71 6.35 3.37
C ALA A 85 2.63 7.49 3.84
N ASP A 86 2.83 7.63 5.14
CA ASP A 86 3.65 8.68 5.75
C ASP A 86 5.15 8.57 5.46
N LEU A 87 5.61 7.41 4.96
CA LEU A 87 7.00 7.25 4.53
C LEU A 87 7.32 8.00 3.24
N ILE A 88 6.32 8.30 2.43
CA ILE A 88 6.48 9.11 1.22
C ILE A 88 6.33 10.57 1.62
N THR A 89 7.41 11.35 1.54
CA THR A 89 7.36 12.78 1.86
C THR A 89 6.66 13.57 0.75
N ASP A 90 6.20 14.77 1.06
CA ASP A 90 5.53 15.64 0.08
C ASP A 90 6.44 15.96 -1.13
N GLU A 91 7.76 16.02 -0.91
CA GLU A 91 8.76 16.23 -1.97
C GLU A 91 8.93 15.00 -2.87
N GLU A 92 8.76 13.79 -2.31
CA GLU A 92 8.88 12.53 -3.05
C GLU A 92 7.57 12.14 -3.75
N LEU A 93 6.42 12.61 -3.25
CA LEU A 93 5.10 12.20 -3.73
C LEU A 93 4.89 12.62 -5.19
N SER A 94 4.61 11.64 -6.03
CA SER A 94 4.28 11.84 -7.44
C SER A 94 3.30 10.77 -7.93
N PRO A 95 2.68 10.94 -9.09
CA PRO A 95 1.81 9.90 -9.66
C PRO A 95 2.48 8.53 -9.84
N ASP A 96 3.79 8.50 -9.98
CA ASP A 96 4.58 7.27 -10.15
C ASP A 96 5.31 6.83 -8.87
N TYR A 97 5.12 7.53 -7.75
CA TYR A 97 5.71 7.20 -6.45
C TYR A 97 4.75 7.54 -5.29
N ILE A 98 3.77 6.66 -5.07
CA ILE A 98 2.77 6.80 -4.01
C ILE A 98 2.98 5.82 -2.84
N ILE A 99 3.85 4.84 -3.01
CA ILE A 99 4.11 3.77 -2.03
C ILE A 99 5.60 3.44 -2.02
N PRO A 100 6.20 3.11 -0.87
CA PRO A 100 7.61 2.74 -0.79
C PRO A 100 7.94 1.51 -1.66
N LYS A 101 9.19 1.42 -2.11
CA LYS A 101 9.67 0.22 -2.80
C LYS A 101 9.73 -0.97 -1.85
N ALA A 102 9.55 -2.18 -2.37
CA ALA A 102 9.46 -3.43 -1.62
C ALA A 102 10.65 -3.69 -0.65
N PHE A 103 11.84 -3.18 -0.97
CA PHE A 103 13.05 -3.34 -0.16
C PHE A 103 13.48 -2.07 0.57
N ASP A 104 12.60 -1.08 0.69
CA ASP A 104 12.88 0.12 1.48
C ASP A 104 13.03 -0.24 2.97
N LYS A 105 14.22 -0.03 3.50
CA LYS A 105 14.56 -0.40 4.89
C LYS A 105 13.76 0.35 5.95
N ARG A 106 13.14 1.47 5.59
CA ARG A 106 12.29 2.27 6.50
C ARG A 106 10.96 1.59 6.80
N VAL A 107 10.45 0.75 5.89
CA VAL A 107 9.10 0.18 5.94
C VAL A 107 8.89 -0.69 7.17
N GLY A 108 9.72 -1.71 7.36
CA GLY A 108 9.55 -2.66 8.46
C GLY A 108 9.46 -2.00 9.84
N PRO A 109 10.46 -1.18 10.23
CA PRO A 109 10.45 -0.48 11.51
C PRO A 109 9.27 0.49 11.69
N ALA A 110 8.91 1.25 10.66
CA ALA A 110 7.80 2.20 10.72
C ALA A 110 6.45 1.50 10.92
N VAL A 111 6.18 0.46 10.15
CA VAL A 111 4.95 -0.34 10.27
C VAL A 111 4.89 -1.03 11.64
N ALA A 112 5.98 -1.67 12.07
CA ALA A 112 6.01 -2.36 13.36
C ALA A 112 5.74 -1.42 14.54
N LYS A 113 6.35 -0.23 14.53
CA LYS A 113 6.12 0.79 15.56
C LYS A 113 4.66 1.23 15.60
N ALA A 114 4.08 1.58 14.47
CA ALA A 114 2.69 2.04 14.40
C ALA A 114 1.69 0.96 14.85
N VAL A 115 1.92 -0.29 14.45
CA VAL A 115 1.10 -1.44 14.85
C VAL A 115 1.19 -1.69 16.35
N ALA A 116 2.40 -1.66 16.93
CA ALA A 116 2.60 -1.83 18.37
C ALA A 116 1.90 -0.74 19.20
N GLU A 117 1.99 0.51 18.75
CA GLU A 117 1.30 1.65 19.38
C GLU A 117 -0.22 1.49 19.31
N ALA A 118 -0.76 1.11 18.15
CA ALA A 118 -2.19 0.85 17.99
C ALA A 118 -2.67 -0.32 18.86
N ALA A 119 -1.90 -1.39 18.98
CA ALA A 119 -2.20 -2.52 19.84
C ALA A 119 -2.28 -2.11 21.33
N ARG A 120 -1.36 -1.27 21.80
CA ARG A 120 -1.42 -0.71 23.17
C ARG A 120 -2.64 0.18 23.36
N LYS A 121 -2.88 1.07 22.41
CA LYS A 121 -3.99 2.05 22.48
C LYS A 121 -5.37 1.38 22.49
N THR A 122 -5.50 0.24 21.81
CA THR A 122 -6.77 -0.51 21.75
C THR A 122 -6.87 -1.62 22.80
N GLY A 123 -5.89 -1.76 23.68
CA GLY A 123 -5.94 -2.70 24.81
C GLY A 123 -5.73 -4.17 24.42
N VAL A 124 -5.21 -4.47 23.23
CA VAL A 124 -4.90 -5.84 22.82
C VAL A 124 -3.46 -6.23 23.09
N ALA A 125 -2.58 -5.29 23.40
CA ALA A 125 -1.21 -5.55 23.83
C ALA A 125 -1.16 -6.19 25.24
N ARG A 126 -0.14 -7.00 25.46
CA ARG A 126 0.13 -7.62 26.78
C ARG A 126 1.44 -7.10 27.40
N LEU A 127 2.19 -6.27 26.65
CA LEU A 127 3.41 -5.61 27.09
C LEU A 127 3.35 -4.11 26.77
#